data_dd0bf68b461879f9d715aba0f6fc497a
#
_entry.id   dd0bf68b461879f9d715aba0f6fc497a
#
_cell.length_a   1.000
_cell.length_b   1.000
_cell.length_c   1.000
_cell.angle_alpha   90.00
_cell.angle_beta   90.00
_cell.angle_gamma   90.00
#
_symmetry.space_group_name_H-M   'P 1'
#
loop_
_entity.id
_entity.type
_entity.pdbx_description
1 polymer ?
#
loop_
_entity_poly.entity_id
_entity_poly.type
_entity_poly.pdbx_seq_one_letter_code
_entity_poly.pdbx_strand_id
1 'polypeptide(L)'
;ILKVNGNAASVLDVTGCSSLKKLYAQNSTFSELHVTGLGSLEEVRIENNHLTDLDLTGLTSLRALSCYGNQLHTLDARPAAALEVLQADSNGMESLLVEGLGNLKTLHCQNNNLQQISLSGLGALEEFNAANNSLTELIVDEASALKTVLAGNNQLSGEFRFGTAKQVSVENNQITNLIGAEENIAYLNFNNNQLTSLKMDSAAP
;
A
#
# COMPACT_ATOMS: atom_id res chain seq x y z
N ILE A 1 7.42 -21.83 11.55
CA ILE A 1 7.36 -20.46 12.05
C ILE A 1 8.68 -20.13 12.71
N LEU A 2 9.29 -19.01 12.34
CA LEU A 2 10.44 -18.43 13.02
C LEU A 2 10.03 -17.11 13.70
N LYS A 3 10.40 -16.92 14.95
CA LYS A 3 10.17 -15.68 15.71
C LYS A 3 11.48 -15.19 16.28
N VAL A 4 11.92 -14.02 15.85
CA VAL A 4 13.20 -13.40 16.24
C VAL A 4 13.02 -11.90 16.54
N ASN A 5 11.87 -11.53 17.09
CA ASN A 5 11.54 -10.15 17.42
C ASN A 5 12.44 -9.58 18.52
N GLY A 6 12.68 -8.27 18.51
CA GLY A 6 13.36 -7.56 19.58
C GLY A 6 14.86 -7.91 19.69
N ASN A 7 15.49 -8.31 18.59
CA ASN A 7 16.92 -8.66 18.57
C ASN A 7 17.79 -7.49 18.10
N ALA A 8 19.05 -7.49 18.52
CA ALA A 8 20.05 -6.48 18.17
C ALA A 8 20.95 -6.89 16.99
N ALA A 9 20.62 -7.98 16.30
CA ALA A 9 21.37 -8.42 15.12
C ALA A 9 21.10 -7.48 13.94
N SER A 10 22.10 -7.22 13.10
CA SER A 10 21.96 -6.40 11.90
C SER A 10 21.53 -7.19 10.68
N VAL A 11 21.84 -8.48 10.62
CA VAL A 11 21.53 -9.36 9.47
C VAL A 11 20.64 -10.50 9.92
N LEU A 12 19.60 -10.76 9.16
CA LEU A 12 18.77 -11.96 9.27
C LEU A 12 18.83 -12.74 7.96
N ASP A 13 19.56 -13.85 7.98
CA ASP A 13 19.65 -14.77 6.85
C ASP A 13 18.87 -16.06 7.16
N VAL A 14 17.82 -16.30 6.41
CA VAL A 14 16.99 -17.51 6.47
C VAL A 14 16.97 -18.27 5.15
N THR A 15 17.94 -17.98 4.27
CA THR A 15 18.11 -18.71 3.01
C THR A 15 18.24 -20.22 3.29
N GLY A 16 17.62 -21.05 2.44
CA GLY A 16 17.59 -22.49 2.67
C GLY A 16 16.53 -22.99 3.65
N CYS A 17 15.84 -22.14 4.40
CA CYS A 17 14.70 -22.53 5.23
C CYS A 17 13.43 -22.77 4.38
N SER A 18 13.51 -23.64 3.38
CA SER A 18 12.49 -23.81 2.33
C SER A 18 11.10 -24.19 2.82
N SER A 19 10.98 -24.76 4.03
CA SER A 19 9.71 -25.09 4.67
C SER A 19 9.16 -23.99 5.58
N LEU A 20 9.84 -22.84 5.67
CA LEU A 20 9.42 -21.73 6.50
C LEU A 20 8.15 -21.08 5.93
N LYS A 21 7.09 -21.03 6.73
CA LYS A 21 5.80 -20.45 6.34
C LYS A 21 5.58 -19.06 6.93
N LYS A 22 6.14 -18.79 8.11
CA LYS A 22 5.93 -17.49 8.78
C LYS A 22 7.22 -17.02 9.42
N LEU A 23 7.55 -15.77 9.15
CA LEU A 23 8.72 -15.06 9.71
C LEU A 23 8.25 -13.83 10.48
N TYR A 24 8.57 -13.77 11.76
CA TYR A 24 8.30 -12.65 12.65
C TYR A 24 9.62 -12.12 13.21
N ALA A 25 10.02 -10.94 12.74
CA ALA A 25 11.31 -10.32 13.04
C ALA A 25 11.17 -8.80 13.31
N GLN A 26 10.00 -8.39 13.80
CA GLN A 26 9.69 -7.00 14.05
C GLN A 26 10.39 -6.43 15.30
N ASN A 27 10.43 -5.08 15.36
CA ASN A 27 10.98 -4.31 16.49
C ASN A 27 12.42 -4.72 16.84
N SER A 28 13.26 -4.83 15.83
CA SER A 28 14.65 -5.26 15.93
C SER A 28 15.57 -4.21 15.28
N THR A 29 16.83 -4.56 15.07
CA THR A 29 17.81 -3.67 14.42
C THR A 29 18.30 -4.22 13.07
N PHE A 30 17.52 -5.08 12.43
CA PHE A 30 17.90 -5.66 11.14
C PHE A 30 18.03 -4.57 10.07
N SER A 31 19.18 -4.48 9.44
CA SER A 31 19.44 -3.67 8.26
C SER A 31 19.50 -4.50 6.97
N GLU A 32 19.62 -5.82 7.09
CA GLU A 32 19.64 -6.76 5.97
C GLU A 32 18.74 -7.97 6.27
N LEU A 33 17.96 -8.39 5.26
CA LEU A 33 17.09 -9.56 5.31
C LEU A 33 17.26 -10.39 4.04
N HIS A 34 17.64 -11.66 4.20
CA HIS A 34 17.77 -12.62 3.10
C HIS A 34 16.65 -13.65 3.15
N VAL A 35 15.65 -13.52 2.28
CA VAL A 35 14.45 -14.37 2.19
C VAL A 35 14.18 -14.89 0.78
N THR A 36 15.01 -14.51 -0.19
CA THR A 36 14.80 -14.85 -1.60
C THR A 36 14.63 -16.36 -1.84
N GLY A 37 13.70 -16.73 -2.72
CA GLY A 37 13.45 -18.12 -3.07
C GLY A 37 12.67 -18.94 -2.05
N LEU A 38 12.23 -18.35 -0.93
CA LEU A 38 11.44 -19.07 0.07
C LEU A 38 9.97 -19.21 -0.37
N GLY A 39 9.72 -20.01 -1.40
CA GLY A 39 8.41 -20.15 -2.03
C GLY A 39 7.28 -20.66 -1.11
N SER A 40 7.60 -21.23 0.06
CA SER A 40 6.60 -21.66 1.05
C SER A 40 6.21 -20.55 2.05
N LEU A 41 6.88 -19.39 2.00
CA LEU A 41 6.65 -18.30 2.96
C LEU A 41 5.30 -17.62 2.68
N GLU A 42 4.42 -17.66 3.67
CA GLU A 42 3.03 -17.18 3.58
C GLU A 42 2.85 -15.82 4.29
N GLU A 43 3.63 -15.55 5.34
CA GLU A 43 3.52 -14.32 6.14
C GLU A 43 4.90 -13.84 6.59
N VAL A 44 5.18 -12.55 6.37
CA VAL A 44 6.41 -11.88 6.81
C VAL A 44 6.04 -10.62 7.60
N ARG A 45 6.55 -10.51 8.82
CA ARG A 45 6.45 -9.33 9.68
C ARG A 45 7.85 -8.87 10.07
N ILE A 46 8.26 -7.74 9.50
CA ILE A 46 9.58 -7.15 9.67
C ILE A 46 9.50 -5.65 9.97
N GLU A 47 8.35 -5.22 10.46
CA GLU A 47 8.11 -3.82 10.81
C GLU A 47 9.06 -3.32 11.91
N ASN A 48 9.35 -2.01 11.88
CA ASN A 48 10.21 -1.31 12.83
C ASN A 48 11.61 -1.92 12.90
N ASN A 49 12.31 -1.91 11.78
CA ASN A 49 13.71 -2.29 11.61
C ASN A 49 14.47 -1.16 10.86
N HIS A 50 15.63 -1.44 10.32
CA HIS A 50 16.47 -0.49 9.58
C HIS A 50 16.73 -0.94 8.13
N LEU A 51 15.81 -1.71 7.54
CA LEU A 51 15.97 -2.22 6.18
C LEU A 51 15.95 -1.08 5.16
N THR A 52 16.93 -1.06 4.28
CA THR A 52 17.01 -0.11 3.16
C THR A 52 16.61 -0.75 1.82
N ASP A 53 16.58 -2.08 1.77
CA ASP A 53 16.18 -2.88 0.62
C ASP A 53 15.42 -4.14 1.05
N LEU A 54 14.56 -4.66 0.19
CA LEU A 54 13.79 -5.88 0.43
C LEU A 54 13.47 -6.57 -0.91
N ASP A 55 14.12 -7.71 -1.15
CA ASP A 55 13.90 -8.52 -2.33
C ASP A 55 12.87 -9.62 -2.06
N LEU A 56 11.75 -9.57 -2.78
CA LEU A 56 10.64 -10.52 -2.70
C LEU A 56 10.70 -11.62 -3.77
N THR A 57 11.81 -11.73 -4.50
CA THR A 57 11.97 -12.71 -5.57
C THR A 57 11.80 -14.13 -5.05
N GLY A 58 10.90 -14.90 -5.69
CA GLY A 58 10.63 -16.28 -5.36
C GLY A 58 9.70 -16.49 -4.16
N LEU A 59 9.13 -15.44 -3.55
CA LEU A 59 8.15 -15.56 -2.46
C LEU A 59 6.72 -15.80 -3.01
N THR A 60 6.57 -16.84 -3.79
CA THR A 60 5.36 -17.08 -4.58
C THR A 60 4.10 -17.42 -3.78
N SER A 61 4.24 -17.82 -2.51
CA SER A 61 3.12 -18.10 -1.60
C SER A 61 2.84 -16.96 -0.61
N LEU A 62 3.58 -15.84 -0.68
CA LEU A 62 3.46 -14.76 0.28
C LEU A 62 2.10 -14.05 0.15
N ARG A 63 1.29 -14.11 1.22
CA ARG A 63 -0.04 -13.51 1.31
C ARG A 63 -0.07 -12.23 2.15
N ALA A 64 0.79 -12.12 3.14
CA ALA A 64 0.84 -10.96 4.02
C ALA A 64 2.28 -10.50 4.24
N LEU A 65 2.52 -9.23 3.91
CA LEU A 65 3.79 -8.56 4.17
C LEU A 65 3.53 -7.31 5.00
N SER A 66 4.20 -7.23 6.17
CA SER A 66 4.29 -6.03 6.99
C SER A 66 5.75 -5.60 7.08
N CYS A 67 6.08 -4.48 6.41
CA CYS A 67 7.43 -3.90 6.37
C CYS A 67 7.43 -2.39 6.71
N TYR A 68 6.38 -1.90 7.36
CA TYR A 68 6.29 -0.49 7.76
C TYR A 68 7.39 -0.11 8.78
N GLY A 69 7.70 1.17 8.87
CA GLY A 69 8.68 1.66 9.84
C GLY A 69 10.10 1.15 9.57
N ASN A 70 10.50 1.09 8.31
CA ASN A 70 11.86 0.80 7.85
C ASN A 70 12.43 2.02 7.10
N GLN A 71 13.45 1.83 6.29
CA GLN A 71 14.14 2.88 5.52
C GLN A 71 14.15 2.52 4.02
N LEU A 72 13.12 1.82 3.54
CA LEU A 72 13.00 1.43 2.14
C LEU A 72 12.80 2.67 1.27
N HIS A 73 13.62 2.83 0.22
CA HIS A 73 13.46 3.88 -0.79
C HIS A 73 12.59 3.41 -1.97
N THR A 74 12.63 2.13 -2.23
CA THR A 74 11.82 1.49 -3.27
C THR A 74 11.35 0.12 -2.80
N LEU A 75 10.21 -0.35 -3.32
CA LEU A 75 9.76 -1.73 -3.14
C LEU A 75 9.08 -2.22 -4.42
N ASP A 76 9.59 -3.31 -5.00
CA ASP A 76 8.87 -4.06 -6.03
C ASP A 76 8.16 -5.25 -5.38
N ALA A 77 6.84 -5.16 -5.23
CA ALA A 77 6.03 -6.20 -4.63
C ALA A 77 5.47 -7.21 -5.66
N ARG A 78 5.63 -6.96 -6.96
CA ARG A 78 5.07 -7.79 -8.04
C ARG A 78 5.55 -9.24 -8.05
N PRO A 79 6.80 -9.58 -7.63
CA PRO A 79 7.21 -10.98 -7.51
C PRO A 79 6.36 -11.81 -6.54
N ALA A 80 5.71 -11.19 -5.55
CA ALA A 80 4.85 -11.83 -4.58
C ALA A 80 3.38 -11.86 -5.04
N ALA A 81 3.09 -12.51 -6.16
CA ALA A 81 1.78 -12.48 -6.84
C ALA A 81 0.59 -13.02 -6.01
N ALA A 82 0.84 -13.71 -4.90
CA ALA A 82 -0.19 -14.19 -3.98
C ALA A 82 -0.57 -13.17 -2.88
N LEU A 83 0.04 -11.96 -2.86
CA LEU A 83 -0.20 -10.96 -1.82
C LEU A 83 -1.68 -10.57 -1.72
N GLU A 84 -2.19 -10.62 -0.49
CA GLU A 84 -3.51 -10.16 -0.09
C GLU A 84 -3.44 -8.89 0.79
N VAL A 85 -2.37 -8.75 1.57
CA VAL A 85 -2.14 -7.61 2.48
C VAL A 85 -0.72 -7.10 2.35
N LEU A 86 -0.57 -5.81 2.06
CA LEU A 86 0.72 -5.11 2.06
C LEU A 86 0.65 -3.88 2.97
N GLN A 87 1.45 -3.89 4.03
CA GLN A 87 1.67 -2.74 4.92
C GLN A 87 3.12 -2.27 4.76
N ALA A 88 3.30 -1.20 4.00
CA ALA A 88 4.59 -0.64 3.61
C ALA A 88 4.71 0.86 3.95
N ASP A 89 3.86 1.31 4.87
CA ASP A 89 3.83 2.69 5.31
C ASP A 89 5.07 3.09 6.12
N SER A 90 5.25 4.39 6.32
CA SER A 90 6.30 4.93 7.19
C SER A 90 7.70 4.40 6.84
N ASN A 91 8.07 4.55 5.59
CA ASN A 91 9.40 4.25 5.07
C ASN A 91 10.06 5.56 4.56
N GLY A 92 10.32 5.70 3.36
CA GLY A 92 10.86 6.87 2.68
C GLY A 92 10.73 6.64 1.18
N MET A 93 9.78 5.77 0.81
CA MET A 93 9.68 5.27 -0.56
C MET A 93 9.32 6.37 -1.54
N GLU A 94 10.11 6.46 -2.60
CA GLU A 94 9.84 7.24 -3.80
C GLU A 94 9.14 6.40 -4.87
N SER A 95 9.25 5.06 -4.78
CA SER A 95 8.63 4.12 -5.73
C SER A 95 8.10 2.87 -5.03
N LEU A 96 6.86 2.50 -5.36
CA LEU A 96 6.21 1.25 -4.94
C LEU A 96 5.52 0.63 -6.15
N LEU A 97 5.95 -0.56 -6.54
CA LEU A 97 5.42 -1.30 -7.69
C LEU A 97 4.51 -2.42 -7.21
N VAL A 98 3.22 -2.32 -7.52
CA VAL A 98 2.16 -3.24 -7.09
C VAL A 98 1.26 -3.70 -8.24
N GLU A 99 1.51 -3.23 -9.46
CA GLU A 99 0.66 -3.51 -10.61
C GLU A 99 0.48 -5.02 -10.84
N GLY A 100 -0.73 -5.42 -11.14
CA GLY A 100 -1.06 -6.82 -11.43
C GLY A 100 -1.23 -7.72 -10.22
N LEU A 101 -1.10 -7.21 -8.98
CA LEU A 101 -1.37 -7.99 -7.76
C LEU A 101 -2.88 -8.19 -7.57
N GLY A 102 -3.49 -8.97 -8.43
CA GLY A 102 -4.95 -9.16 -8.49
C GLY A 102 -5.61 -9.73 -7.23
N ASN A 103 -4.83 -10.29 -6.30
CA ASN A 103 -5.31 -10.80 -5.01
C ASN A 103 -5.21 -9.76 -3.88
N LEU A 104 -4.56 -8.61 -4.10
CA LEU A 104 -4.31 -7.61 -3.07
C LEU A 104 -5.61 -6.94 -2.65
N LYS A 105 -5.95 -7.06 -1.36
CA LYS A 105 -7.16 -6.51 -0.73
C LYS A 105 -6.88 -5.26 0.08
N THR A 106 -5.73 -5.21 0.73
CA THR A 106 -5.32 -4.10 1.59
C THR A 106 -3.94 -3.60 1.16
N LEU A 107 -3.85 -2.31 0.84
CA LEU A 107 -2.61 -1.63 0.53
C LEU A 107 -2.46 -0.39 1.42
N HIS A 108 -1.52 -0.42 2.34
CA HIS A 108 -1.13 0.71 3.16
C HIS A 108 0.28 1.18 2.75
N CYS A 109 0.37 2.38 2.21
CA CYS A 109 1.62 3.04 1.80
C CYS A 109 1.69 4.51 2.24
N GLN A 110 0.92 4.88 3.28
CA GLN A 110 0.94 6.24 3.82
C GLN A 110 2.31 6.58 4.42
N ASN A 111 2.57 7.88 4.61
CA ASN A 111 3.81 8.41 5.19
C ASN A 111 5.07 7.95 4.40
N ASN A 112 5.05 8.16 3.10
CA ASN A 112 6.16 7.92 2.18
C ASN A 112 6.40 9.18 1.31
N ASN A 113 7.24 9.08 0.28
CA ASN A 113 7.55 10.17 -0.67
C ASN A 113 7.04 9.86 -2.09
N LEU A 114 5.98 9.04 -2.22
CA LEU A 114 5.46 8.61 -3.51
C LEU A 114 4.91 9.81 -4.30
N GLN A 115 5.37 10.01 -5.53
CA GLN A 115 4.83 11.01 -6.46
C GLN A 115 3.74 10.43 -7.37
N GLN A 116 3.76 9.11 -7.54
CA GLN A 116 2.77 8.36 -8.31
C GLN A 116 2.63 6.94 -7.76
N ILE A 117 1.49 6.33 -7.97
CA ILE A 117 1.22 4.93 -7.73
C ILE A 117 0.18 4.42 -8.74
N SER A 118 0.43 3.26 -9.32
CA SER A 118 -0.51 2.62 -10.22
C SER A 118 -1.29 1.54 -9.48
N LEU A 119 -2.61 1.59 -9.58
CA LEU A 119 -3.53 0.56 -9.05
C LEU A 119 -3.99 -0.42 -10.14
N SER A 120 -3.34 -0.38 -11.32
CA SER A 120 -3.70 -1.22 -12.46
C SER A 120 -3.58 -2.71 -12.13
N GLY A 121 -4.64 -3.46 -12.45
CA GLY A 121 -4.71 -4.89 -12.17
C GLY A 121 -5.00 -5.26 -10.72
N LEU A 122 -5.30 -4.30 -9.83
CA LEU A 122 -5.66 -4.56 -8.42
C LEU A 122 -7.17 -4.77 -8.23
N GLY A 123 -7.76 -5.65 -9.00
CA GLY A 123 -9.22 -5.84 -9.03
C GLY A 123 -9.86 -6.29 -7.71
N ALA A 124 -9.09 -6.85 -6.77
CA ALA A 124 -9.58 -7.26 -5.45
C ALA A 124 -9.32 -6.21 -4.35
N LEU A 125 -8.75 -5.03 -4.69
CA LEU A 125 -8.37 -4.04 -3.69
C LEU A 125 -9.61 -3.42 -3.04
N GLU A 126 -9.74 -3.59 -1.73
CA GLU A 126 -10.86 -3.08 -0.93
C GLU A 126 -10.47 -1.86 -0.08
N GLU A 127 -9.25 -1.82 0.42
CA GLU A 127 -8.74 -0.76 1.28
C GLU A 127 -7.41 -0.22 0.75
N PHE A 128 -7.38 1.07 0.46
CA PHE A 128 -6.21 1.79 -0.01
C PHE A 128 -5.93 3.01 0.86
N ASN A 129 -4.73 3.08 1.41
CA ASN A 129 -4.26 4.23 2.16
C ASN A 129 -2.90 4.70 1.63
N ALA A 130 -2.90 5.88 1.02
CA ALA A 130 -1.73 6.60 0.51
C ALA A 130 -1.64 8.03 1.08
N ALA A 131 -2.25 8.29 2.23
CA ALA A 131 -2.17 9.59 2.87
C ALA A 131 -0.72 10.00 3.19
N ASN A 132 -0.45 11.30 3.25
CA ASN A 132 0.88 11.85 3.56
C ASN A 132 1.94 11.32 2.57
N ASN A 133 1.76 11.60 1.30
CA ASN A 133 2.69 11.37 0.21
C ASN A 133 2.84 12.64 -0.64
N SER A 134 3.40 12.53 -1.82
CA SER A 134 3.54 13.64 -2.79
C SER A 134 2.79 13.37 -4.10
N LEU A 135 1.70 12.59 -4.04
CA LEU A 135 0.94 12.18 -5.22
C LEU A 135 0.34 13.38 -5.94
N THR A 136 0.61 13.52 -7.22
CA THR A 136 0.06 14.57 -8.08
C THR A 136 -1.21 14.13 -8.82
N GLU A 137 -1.35 12.82 -9.01
CA GLU A 137 -2.50 12.17 -9.64
C GLU A 137 -2.79 10.84 -8.93
N LEU A 138 -4.05 10.43 -8.92
CA LEU A 138 -4.48 9.13 -8.40
C LEU A 138 -5.72 8.65 -9.17
N ILE A 139 -5.59 7.54 -9.88
CA ILE A 139 -6.67 6.88 -10.62
C ILE A 139 -7.10 5.65 -9.84
N VAL A 140 -8.34 5.64 -9.34
CA VAL A 140 -8.89 4.54 -8.55
C VAL A 140 -9.96 3.73 -9.29
N ASP A 141 -10.41 4.18 -10.46
CA ASP A 141 -11.52 3.58 -11.21
C ASP A 141 -11.24 2.13 -11.63
N GLU A 142 -9.97 1.74 -11.79
CA GLU A 142 -9.58 0.37 -12.15
C GLU A 142 -9.69 -0.62 -10.99
N ALA A 143 -9.74 -0.14 -9.74
CA ALA A 143 -9.89 -0.94 -8.54
C ALA A 143 -11.37 -1.08 -8.16
N SER A 144 -12.13 -1.83 -8.94
CA SER A 144 -13.59 -1.92 -8.84
C SER A 144 -14.15 -2.45 -7.51
N ALA A 145 -13.34 -3.14 -6.70
CA ALA A 145 -13.73 -3.62 -5.37
C ALA A 145 -13.49 -2.60 -4.24
N LEU A 146 -12.95 -1.41 -4.57
CA LEU A 146 -12.47 -0.44 -3.60
C LEU A 146 -13.62 0.13 -2.75
N LYS A 147 -13.48 0.03 -1.44
CA LYS A 147 -14.44 0.49 -0.43
C LYS A 147 -13.93 1.72 0.32
N THR A 148 -12.62 1.77 0.54
CA THR A 148 -11.96 2.82 1.33
C THR A 148 -10.77 3.40 0.57
N VAL A 149 -10.78 4.73 0.39
CA VAL A 149 -9.69 5.51 -0.21
C VAL A 149 -9.28 6.60 0.76
N LEU A 150 -8.05 6.52 1.26
CA LEU A 150 -7.43 7.54 2.11
C LEU A 150 -6.21 8.10 1.38
N ALA A 151 -6.31 9.31 0.85
CA ALA A 151 -5.26 9.99 0.11
C ALA A 151 -5.14 11.48 0.51
N GLY A 152 -5.46 11.78 1.77
CA GLY A 152 -5.26 13.11 2.33
C GLY A 152 -3.78 13.52 2.41
N ASN A 153 -3.51 14.82 2.47
CA ASN A 153 -2.15 15.38 2.53
C ASN A 153 -1.28 14.90 1.36
N ASN A 154 -1.70 15.20 0.14
CA ASN A 154 -0.99 14.96 -1.10
C ASN A 154 -0.99 16.23 -1.97
N GLN A 155 -0.69 16.11 -3.25
CA GLN A 155 -0.69 17.19 -4.24
C GLN A 155 -1.68 16.92 -5.37
N LEU A 156 -2.74 16.14 -5.09
CA LEU A 156 -3.78 15.79 -6.07
C LEU A 156 -4.48 17.05 -6.56
N SER A 157 -4.63 17.22 -7.86
CA SER A 157 -5.20 18.40 -8.47
C SER A 157 -6.25 18.08 -9.55
N GLY A 158 -7.04 19.08 -9.89
CA GLY A 158 -8.06 18.91 -10.93
C GLY A 158 -9.25 18.09 -10.49
N GLU A 159 -9.69 17.15 -11.32
CA GLU A 159 -10.83 16.28 -11.08
C GLU A 159 -10.40 15.02 -10.34
N PHE A 160 -11.08 14.68 -9.25
CA PHE A 160 -10.88 13.41 -8.54
C PHE A 160 -12.11 12.52 -8.68
N ARG A 161 -11.88 11.31 -9.21
CA ARG A 161 -12.91 10.27 -9.35
C ARG A 161 -12.69 9.22 -8.27
N PHE A 162 -13.73 8.91 -7.48
CA PHE A 162 -13.63 7.93 -6.40
C PHE A 162 -14.46 6.65 -6.65
N GLY A 163 -14.98 6.49 -7.87
CA GLY A 163 -15.68 5.28 -8.30
C GLY A 163 -16.84 4.91 -7.37
N THR A 164 -16.82 3.67 -6.86
CA THR A 164 -17.83 3.10 -5.95
C THR A 164 -17.39 3.08 -4.49
N ALA A 165 -16.30 3.75 -4.13
CA ALA A 165 -15.78 3.79 -2.77
C ALA A 165 -16.81 4.41 -1.81
N LYS A 166 -16.95 3.81 -0.61
CA LYS A 166 -17.90 4.24 0.42
C LYS A 166 -17.30 5.18 1.45
N GLN A 167 -15.99 5.08 1.65
CA GLN A 167 -15.21 5.93 2.56
C GLN A 167 -14.10 6.58 1.78
N VAL A 168 -14.14 7.91 1.66
CA VAL A 168 -13.17 8.68 0.88
C VAL A 168 -12.67 9.85 1.73
N SER A 169 -11.35 9.94 1.91
CA SER A 169 -10.69 11.05 2.58
C SER A 169 -9.53 11.53 1.71
N VAL A 170 -9.68 12.73 1.13
CA VAL A 170 -8.70 13.38 0.25
C VAL A 170 -8.49 14.83 0.66
N GLU A 171 -8.58 15.09 1.96
CA GLU A 171 -8.34 16.42 2.55
C GLU A 171 -6.92 16.92 2.29
N ASN A 172 -6.73 18.24 2.33
CA ASN A 172 -5.43 18.89 2.14
C ASN A 172 -4.77 18.50 0.80
N ASN A 173 -5.49 18.72 -0.29
CA ASN A 173 -5.06 18.55 -1.67
C ASN A 173 -5.40 19.82 -2.49
N GLN A 174 -5.33 19.76 -3.80
CA GLN A 174 -5.64 20.85 -4.73
C GLN A 174 -6.79 20.48 -5.68
N ILE A 175 -7.71 19.61 -5.24
CA ILE A 175 -8.81 19.07 -6.05
C ILE A 175 -9.83 20.20 -6.30
N THR A 176 -10.22 20.38 -7.57
CA THR A 176 -11.16 21.42 -8.00
C THR A 176 -12.54 20.88 -8.32
N ASN A 177 -12.66 19.59 -8.62
CA ASN A 177 -13.91 18.92 -8.96
C ASN A 177 -13.93 17.48 -8.42
N LEU A 178 -15.12 17.01 -8.02
CA LEU A 178 -15.31 15.70 -7.45
C LEU A 178 -16.36 14.93 -8.24
N ILE A 179 -16.06 13.68 -8.61
CA ILE A 179 -16.99 12.81 -9.33
C ILE A 179 -17.05 11.43 -8.66
N GLY A 180 -18.27 10.98 -8.38
CA GLY A 180 -18.51 9.64 -7.85
C GLY A 180 -19.98 9.40 -7.55
N ALA A 181 -20.36 8.16 -7.21
CA ALA A 181 -21.73 7.77 -6.96
C ALA A 181 -22.20 8.16 -5.55
N GLU A 182 -23.21 9.02 -5.45
CA GLU A 182 -23.78 9.52 -4.17
C GLU A 182 -24.37 8.43 -3.29
N GLU A 183 -25.06 7.49 -3.90
CA GLU A 183 -25.91 6.51 -3.20
C GLU A 183 -25.15 5.55 -2.29
N ASN A 184 -23.81 5.53 -2.37
CA ASN A 184 -23.00 4.58 -1.63
C ASN A 184 -22.04 5.23 -0.61
N ILE A 185 -21.95 6.57 -0.55
CA ILE A 185 -21.01 7.25 0.32
C ILE A 185 -21.47 7.20 1.78
N ALA A 186 -20.66 6.60 2.64
CA ALA A 186 -20.82 6.61 4.08
C ALA A 186 -19.98 7.71 4.75
N TYR A 187 -18.83 8.04 4.17
CA TYR A 187 -17.92 9.08 4.68
C TYR A 187 -17.17 9.75 3.53
N LEU A 188 -17.18 11.08 3.52
CA LEU A 188 -16.50 11.90 2.52
C LEU A 188 -15.83 13.10 3.20
N ASN A 189 -14.50 13.14 3.17
CA ASN A 189 -13.70 14.25 3.68
C ASN A 189 -12.92 14.92 2.55
N PHE A 190 -13.31 16.14 2.22
CA PHE A 190 -12.71 17.03 1.19
C PHE A 190 -12.19 18.33 1.75
N ASN A 191 -11.99 18.40 3.06
CA ASN A 191 -11.55 19.63 3.70
C ASN A 191 -10.24 20.14 3.07
N ASN A 192 -10.10 21.47 2.99
CA ASN A 192 -8.88 22.11 2.50
C ASN A 192 -8.49 21.68 1.08
N ASN A 193 -9.45 21.74 0.15
CA ASN A 193 -9.25 21.58 -1.29
C ASN A 193 -9.61 22.89 -2.02
N GLN A 194 -9.63 22.89 -3.34
CA GLN A 194 -9.89 24.06 -4.19
C GLN A 194 -11.22 23.89 -4.97
N LEU A 195 -12.25 23.29 -4.37
CA LEU A 195 -13.50 23.03 -5.04
C LEU A 195 -14.16 24.32 -5.55
N THR A 196 -14.42 24.38 -6.84
CA THR A 196 -15.18 25.46 -7.48
C THR A 196 -16.68 25.12 -7.62
N SER A 197 -16.98 23.83 -7.61
CA SER A 197 -18.34 23.30 -7.58
C SER A 197 -18.33 21.93 -6.89
N LEU A 198 -19.42 21.61 -6.23
CA LEU A 198 -19.69 20.27 -5.72
C LEU A 198 -20.94 19.75 -6.41
N LYS A 199 -20.76 18.82 -7.32
CA LYS A 199 -21.85 18.12 -7.97
C LYS A 199 -21.67 16.63 -7.70
N MET A 200 -22.60 16.09 -6.94
CA MET A 200 -22.70 14.68 -6.69
C MET A 200 -23.73 14.13 -7.67
N ASP A 201 -23.35 13.29 -8.61
CA ASP A 201 -24.28 12.74 -9.59
C ASP A 201 -24.96 11.48 -9.04
N SER A 202 -26.27 11.56 -8.88
CA SER A 202 -27.11 10.46 -8.36
C SER A 202 -27.34 9.31 -9.36
N ALA A 203 -26.67 9.32 -10.49
CA ALA A 203 -26.84 8.31 -11.52
C ALA A 203 -25.56 8.14 -12.34
N ALA A 204 -24.79 7.14 -12.02
CA ALA A 204 -24.08 6.41 -13.06
C ALA A 204 -24.98 5.23 -13.48
N PRO A 205 -25.23 5.03 -14.76
CA PRO A 205 -26.06 3.94 -15.27
C PRO A 205 -25.42 2.57 -15.00
#